data_067e882bc0edd2bed54521ff30ab0e82
#
_entry.id   067e882bc0edd2bed54521ff30ab0e82
#
_cell.length_a   1.000
_cell.length_b   1.000
_cell.length_c   1.000
_cell.angle_alpha   90.00
_cell.angle_beta   90.00
_cell.angle_gamma   90.00
#
_symmetry.space_group_name_H-M   'P 1'
#
loop_
_entity.id
_entity.type
_entity.pdbx_description
1 polymer ?
#
loop_
_entity_poly.entity_id
_entity_poly.type
_entity_poly.pdbx_seq_one_letter_code
_entity_poly.pdbx_strand_id
1 'polypeptide(L)'
;PEIDMPGHMRACKKAMGTLLTDSLFDTRVYLSAQNYTDNVIDVTKPYAVEFIDHVITEIVKMHKEAGYPLTIFNIGGDEVPKGALTKEEHQAFIDQVLAILNRHHLQPMGWEEITHFCKPESRAICYSWLNSDTKPLEMAEAGYPVILANANRLYFDFAYCNHHEEKG
;
A
#
# COMPACT_ATOMS: atom_id res chain seq x y z
N PRO A 1 -0.02 2.24 -12.29
CA PRO A 1 1.15 1.95 -11.47
C PRO A 1 0.76 1.66 -10.04
N GLU A 2 1.63 0.95 -9.32
CA GLU A 2 1.54 0.71 -7.89
C GLU A 2 2.86 1.12 -7.22
N ILE A 3 2.74 1.87 -6.15
CA ILE A 3 3.82 2.12 -5.18
C ILE A 3 3.23 1.81 -3.82
N ASP A 4 3.58 0.65 -3.31
CA ASP A 4 3.08 0.18 -2.03
C ASP A 4 3.63 1.00 -0.86
N MET A 5 2.73 1.41 0.04
CA MET A 5 3.05 2.28 1.17
C MET A 5 2.03 2.15 2.30
N PRO A 6 2.40 2.38 3.54
CA PRO A 6 3.73 2.69 4.08
C PRO A 6 4.59 1.45 4.35
N GLY A 7 4.03 0.25 4.19
CA GLY A 7 4.71 -1.04 4.22
C GLY A 7 5.47 -1.32 2.92
N HIS A 8 6.11 -2.50 2.85
CA HIS A 8 6.87 -2.96 1.66
C HIS A 8 7.96 -1.99 1.13
N MET A 9 8.30 -0.97 1.90
CA MET A 9 9.22 0.11 1.49
C MET A 9 10.66 -0.09 1.95
N ARG A 10 11.05 -1.32 2.32
CA ARG A 10 12.39 -1.60 2.84
C ARG A 10 13.52 -1.17 1.90
N ALA A 11 13.40 -1.44 0.61
CA ALA A 11 14.41 -1.05 -0.38
C ALA A 11 14.51 0.48 -0.49
N CYS A 12 13.38 1.16 -0.51
CA CYS A 12 13.29 2.61 -0.54
C CYS A 12 13.90 3.23 0.73
N LYS A 13 13.53 2.71 1.90
CA LYS A 13 14.08 3.13 3.19
C LYS A 13 15.61 2.99 3.25
N LYS A 14 16.15 1.89 2.72
CA LYS A 14 17.60 1.69 2.64
C LYS A 14 18.30 2.66 1.68
N ALA A 15 17.67 2.99 0.57
CA ALA A 15 18.21 3.92 -0.41
C ALA A 15 18.18 5.37 0.08
N MET A 16 17.09 5.76 0.77
CA MET A 16 16.84 7.14 1.20
C MET A 16 17.31 7.45 2.63
N GLY A 17 17.61 6.41 3.41
CA GLY A 17 18.17 6.53 4.75
C GLY A 17 17.31 7.41 5.67
N THR A 18 17.93 8.40 6.30
CA THR A 18 17.29 9.28 7.31
C THR A 18 16.17 10.16 6.78
N LEU A 19 15.93 10.22 5.47
CA LEU A 19 14.77 10.92 4.90
C LEU A 19 13.47 10.19 5.22
N LEU A 20 13.50 8.86 5.27
CA LEU A 20 12.31 8.02 5.45
C LEU A 20 12.25 7.34 6.82
N THR A 21 13.27 7.47 7.65
CA THR A 21 13.33 6.86 8.98
C THR A 21 14.38 7.55 9.85
N ASP A 22 14.37 7.27 11.14
CA ASP A 22 15.44 7.62 12.09
C ASP A 22 15.58 6.57 13.18
N SER A 23 16.58 6.76 14.05
CA SER A 23 16.89 5.81 15.11
C SER A 23 15.74 5.64 16.11
N LEU A 24 14.92 6.65 16.33
CA LEU A 24 13.77 6.56 17.26
C LEU A 24 12.66 5.70 16.64
N PHE A 25 12.33 5.89 15.38
CA PHE A 25 11.36 5.07 14.67
C PHE A 25 11.85 3.61 14.56
N ASP A 26 13.13 3.41 14.29
CA ASP A 26 13.74 2.09 14.14
C ASP A 26 13.83 1.29 15.45
N THR A 27 13.49 1.90 16.61
CA THR A 27 13.30 1.17 17.87
C THR A 27 11.94 0.46 17.97
N ARG A 28 11.02 0.72 17.07
CA ARG A 28 9.71 0.05 17.04
C ARG A 28 9.89 -1.44 16.77
N VAL A 29 9.19 -2.24 17.57
CA VAL A 29 9.29 -3.70 17.49
C VAL A 29 8.14 -4.24 16.67
N TYR A 30 8.42 -4.69 15.48
CA TYR A 30 7.46 -5.36 14.60
C TYR A 30 8.17 -6.40 13.71
N LEU A 31 7.39 -7.29 13.13
CA LEU A 31 7.85 -8.26 12.15
C LEU A 31 6.85 -8.30 11.00
N SER A 32 7.31 -8.08 9.77
CA SER A 32 6.46 -8.19 8.59
C SER A 32 6.22 -9.64 8.18
N ALA A 33 5.25 -9.87 7.30
CA ALA A 33 4.98 -11.17 6.73
C ALA A 33 6.22 -11.81 6.05
N GLN A 34 7.12 -10.97 5.51
CA GLN A 34 8.38 -11.38 4.90
C GLN A 34 9.55 -11.46 5.89
N ASN A 35 9.27 -11.46 7.20
CA ASN A 35 10.25 -11.52 8.29
C ASN A 35 11.24 -10.33 8.34
N TYR A 36 10.81 -9.14 7.93
CA TYR A 36 11.58 -7.91 8.08
C TYR A 36 11.10 -7.08 9.28
N THR A 37 12.03 -6.40 9.92
CA THR A 37 11.80 -5.47 11.03
C THR A 37 11.97 -4.00 10.61
N ASP A 38 12.21 -3.75 9.32
CA ASP A 38 12.60 -2.45 8.77
C ASP A 38 11.90 -2.12 7.44
N ASN A 39 10.69 -2.67 7.18
CA ASN A 39 9.99 -2.49 5.90
C ASN A 39 8.95 -1.36 5.89
N VAL A 40 8.73 -0.67 7.00
CA VAL A 40 7.79 0.46 7.10
C VAL A 40 8.56 1.77 7.22
N ILE A 41 8.13 2.79 6.47
CA ILE A 41 8.70 4.14 6.56
C ILE A 41 8.16 4.90 7.77
N ASP A 42 8.91 5.89 8.25
CA ASP A 42 8.46 6.78 9.30
C ASP A 42 7.46 7.82 8.76
N VAL A 43 6.19 7.49 8.85
CA VAL A 43 5.08 8.33 8.36
C VAL A 43 4.92 9.64 9.16
N THR A 44 5.59 9.79 10.30
CA THR A 44 5.53 11.01 11.11
C THR A 44 6.47 12.09 10.59
N LYS A 45 7.39 11.72 9.67
CA LYS A 45 8.33 12.66 9.07
C LYS A 45 7.70 13.39 7.89
N PRO A 46 7.73 14.71 7.85
CA PRO A 46 7.27 15.47 6.68
C PRO A 46 7.94 15.02 5.38
N TYR A 47 9.23 14.72 5.43
CA TYR A 47 10.01 14.27 4.26
C TYR A 47 9.51 12.95 3.68
N ALA A 48 8.90 12.06 4.46
CA ALA A 48 8.33 10.84 3.93
C ALA A 48 7.15 11.14 2.99
N VAL A 49 6.27 12.05 3.38
CA VAL A 49 5.13 12.47 2.56
C VAL A 49 5.58 13.29 1.35
N GLU A 50 6.56 14.20 1.52
CA GLU A 50 7.15 14.98 0.42
C GLU A 50 7.79 14.06 -0.62
N PHE A 51 8.49 13.01 -0.18
CA PHE A 51 9.05 12.00 -1.07
C PHE A 51 7.98 11.25 -1.86
N ILE A 52 6.92 10.79 -1.21
CA ILE A 52 5.79 10.13 -1.87
C ILE A 52 5.12 11.06 -2.89
N ASP A 53 4.91 12.31 -2.53
CA ASP A 53 4.36 13.33 -3.44
C ASP A 53 5.24 13.51 -4.69
N HIS A 54 6.55 13.61 -4.48
CA HIS A 54 7.50 13.73 -5.59
C HIS A 54 7.43 12.50 -6.52
N VAL A 55 7.43 11.29 -5.96
CA VAL A 55 7.35 10.05 -6.75
C VAL A 55 6.05 9.98 -7.56
N ILE A 56 4.90 10.25 -6.93
CA ILE A 56 3.61 10.26 -7.63
C ILE A 56 3.61 11.31 -8.73
N THR A 57 4.11 12.52 -8.46
CA THR A 57 4.18 13.61 -9.43
C THR A 57 5.01 13.23 -10.65
N GLU A 58 6.19 12.63 -10.45
CA GLU A 58 7.05 12.22 -11.57
C GLU A 58 6.41 11.09 -12.38
N ILE A 59 5.76 10.12 -11.75
CA ILE A 59 5.05 9.05 -12.46
C ILE A 59 3.89 9.63 -13.29
N VAL A 60 3.09 10.54 -12.74
CA VAL A 60 2.01 11.23 -13.47
C VAL A 60 2.55 11.97 -14.67
N LYS A 61 3.66 12.69 -14.51
CA LYS A 61 4.34 13.43 -15.58
C LYS A 61 4.81 12.49 -16.69
N MET A 62 5.51 11.40 -16.35
CA MET A 62 5.98 10.40 -17.31
C MET A 62 4.82 9.82 -18.14
N HIS A 63 3.71 9.49 -17.51
CA HIS A 63 2.53 8.97 -18.20
C HIS A 63 1.89 10.02 -19.14
N LYS A 64 1.82 11.26 -18.69
CA LYS A 64 1.31 12.37 -19.51
C LYS A 64 2.19 12.61 -20.74
N GLU A 65 3.52 12.61 -20.57
CA GLU A 65 4.48 12.80 -21.65
C GLU A 65 4.44 11.64 -22.66
N ALA A 66 4.16 10.42 -22.19
CA ALA A 66 3.96 9.25 -23.05
C ALA A 66 2.60 9.24 -23.80
N GLY A 67 1.71 10.21 -23.55
CA GLY A 67 0.39 10.29 -24.17
C GLY A 67 -0.67 9.38 -23.53
N TYR A 68 -0.40 8.80 -22.37
CA TYR A 68 -1.30 7.92 -21.61
C TYR A 68 -1.50 8.45 -20.20
N PRO A 69 -2.24 9.54 -20.00
CA PRO A 69 -2.42 10.13 -18.69
C PRO A 69 -3.08 9.16 -17.71
N LEU A 70 -2.60 9.13 -16.48
CA LEU A 70 -3.15 8.30 -15.43
C LEU A 70 -4.51 8.81 -14.96
N THR A 71 -5.37 7.86 -14.58
CA THR A 71 -6.65 8.12 -13.91
C THR A 71 -6.77 7.42 -12.56
N ILE A 72 -5.92 6.42 -12.32
CA ILE A 72 -5.91 5.58 -11.11
C ILE A 72 -4.47 5.42 -10.65
N PHE A 73 -4.28 5.37 -9.33
CA PHE A 73 -2.99 5.07 -8.72
C PHE A 73 -3.16 4.09 -7.56
N ASN A 74 -2.41 2.99 -7.59
CA ASN A 74 -2.42 2.00 -6.52
C ASN A 74 -1.38 2.37 -5.45
N ILE A 75 -1.85 2.50 -4.21
CA ILE A 75 -1.02 2.84 -3.05
C ILE A 75 -0.64 1.62 -2.21
N GLY A 76 -1.03 0.41 -2.63
CA GLY A 76 -0.81 -0.82 -1.88
C GLY A 76 -1.61 -0.86 -0.59
N GLY A 77 -0.96 -0.65 0.53
CA GLY A 77 -1.58 -0.54 1.86
C GLY A 77 -1.71 -1.85 2.60
N ASP A 78 -1.27 -2.95 2.00
CA ASP A 78 -1.32 -4.29 2.57
C ASP A 78 -0.19 -4.56 3.56
N GLU A 79 -0.43 -5.54 4.41
CA GLU A 79 0.55 -6.16 5.30
C GLU A 79 1.37 -5.19 6.17
N VAL A 80 0.82 -4.03 6.54
CA VAL A 80 1.49 -3.13 7.50
C VAL A 80 1.54 -3.83 8.86
N PRO A 81 2.75 -4.13 9.39
CA PRO A 81 2.87 -4.98 10.56
C PRO A 81 2.28 -4.32 11.80
N LYS A 82 1.64 -5.13 12.63
CA LYS A 82 1.18 -4.67 13.95
C LYS A 82 2.37 -4.18 14.79
N GLY A 83 2.25 -3.00 15.35
CA GLY A 83 3.31 -2.36 16.16
C GLY A 83 4.22 -1.43 15.36
N ALA A 84 4.17 -1.45 14.02
CA ALA A 84 4.93 -0.51 13.21
C ALA A 84 4.38 0.92 13.29
N LEU A 85 3.05 1.06 13.26
CA LEU A 85 2.35 2.34 13.33
C LEU A 85 1.21 2.28 14.34
N THR A 86 0.86 3.41 14.94
CA THR A 86 -0.43 3.57 15.59
C THR A 86 -1.52 3.74 14.53
N LYS A 87 -2.78 3.54 14.93
CA LYS A 87 -3.91 3.73 14.02
C LYS A 87 -4.00 5.18 13.54
N GLU A 88 -3.73 6.12 14.43
CA GLU A 88 -3.76 7.56 14.17
C GLU A 88 -2.66 7.98 13.19
N GLU A 89 -1.44 7.47 13.36
CA GLU A 89 -0.33 7.70 12.42
C GLU A 89 -0.66 7.16 11.04
N HIS A 90 -1.19 5.94 10.95
CA HIS A 90 -1.56 5.32 9.69
C HIS A 90 -2.68 6.09 9.01
N GLN A 91 -3.75 6.46 9.73
CA GLN A 91 -4.84 7.27 9.19
C GLN A 91 -4.34 8.61 8.65
N ALA A 92 -3.54 9.33 9.47
CA ALA A 92 -3.00 10.63 9.06
C ALA A 92 -2.12 10.55 7.81
N PHE A 93 -1.36 9.47 7.67
CA PHE A 93 -0.56 9.21 6.47
C PHE A 93 -1.45 8.96 5.25
N ILE A 94 -2.42 8.06 5.35
CA ILE A 94 -3.34 7.77 4.24
C ILE A 94 -4.12 9.02 3.82
N ASP A 95 -4.58 9.84 4.77
CA ASP A 95 -5.28 11.09 4.47
C ASP A 95 -4.40 12.06 3.63
N GLN A 96 -3.10 12.14 3.95
CA GLN A 96 -2.15 12.93 3.17
C GLN A 96 -1.92 12.36 1.78
N VAL A 97 -1.78 11.04 1.65
CA VAL A 97 -1.63 10.36 0.35
C VAL A 97 -2.88 10.57 -0.51
N LEU A 98 -4.08 10.43 0.07
CA LEU A 98 -5.34 10.69 -0.65
C LEU A 98 -5.43 12.17 -1.12
N ALA A 99 -4.94 13.12 -0.32
CA ALA A 99 -4.89 14.52 -0.73
C ALA A 99 -3.94 14.74 -1.92
N ILE A 100 -2.79 14.04 -1.95
CA ILE A 100 -1.87 14.03 -3.09
C ILE A 100 -2.56 13.49 -4.34
N LEU A 101 -3.19 12.31 -4.25
CA LEU A 101 -3.90 11.71 -5.38
C LEU A 101 -5.02 12.61 -5.91
N ASN A 102 -5.81 13.22 -5.02
CA ASN A 102 -6.89 14.13 -5.39
C ASN A 102 -6.37 15.38 -6.14
N ARG A 103 -5.23 15.93 -5.74
CA ARG A 103 -4.57 17.05 -6.43
C ARG A 103 -4.19 16.69 -7.87
N HIS A 104 -3.84 15.44 -8.12
CA HIS A 104 -3.55 14.92 -9.46
C HIS A 104 -4.78 14.35 -10.18
N HIS A 105 -5.99 14.47 -9.61
CA HIS A 105 -7.23 13.91 -10.13
C HIS A 105 -7.18 12.38 -10.33
N LEU A 106 -6.46 11.68 -9.46
CA LEU A 106 -6.31 10.23 -9.50
C LEU A 106 -7.30 9.56 -8.54
N GLN A 107 -7.94 8.51 -9.03
CA GLN A 107 -8.73 7.63 -8.18
C GLN A 107 -7.78 6.71 -7.39
N PRO A 108 -7.93 6.62 -6.06
CA PRO A 108 -7.12 5.72 -5.26
C PRO A 108 -7.47 4.25 -5.54
N MET A 109 -6.47 3.40 -5.47
CA MET A 109 -6.59 1.95 -5.50
C MET A 109 -5.66 1.36 -4.44
N GLY A 110 -5.97 0.18 -3.91
CA GLY A 110 -5.10 -0.53 -2.98
C GLY A 110 -5.66 -1.90 -2.62
N TRP A 111 -4.96 -2.61 -1.77
CA TRP A 111 -5.37 -3.91 -1.24
C TRP A 111 -6.47 -3.75 -0.19
N GLU A 112 -7.18 -4.81 0.17
CA GLU A 112 -8.39 -4.72 0.99
C GLU A 112 -8.19 -4.04 2.35
N GLU A 113 -6.97 -4.02 2.87
CA GLU A 113 -6.61 -3.37 4.14
C GLU A 113 -6.82 -1.86 4.13
N ILE A 114 -6.75 -1.21 2.96
CA ILE A 114 -7.02 0.24 2.87
C ILE A 114 -8.45 0.61 3.29
N THR A 115 -9.39 -0.35 3.27
CA THR A 115 -10.77 -0.12 3.74
C THR A 115 -10.87 0.24 5.22
N HIS A 116 -9.80 0.00 5.99
CA HIS A 116 -9.72 0.44 7.38
C HIS A 116 -9.48 1.95 7.52
N PHE A 117 -8.99 2.60 6.47
CA PHE A 117 -8.55 4.00 6.46
C PHE A 117 -9.24 4.86 5.39
N CYS A 118 -9.52 4.28 4.24
CA CYS A 118 -10.24 4.93 3.15
C CYS A 118 -11.73 4.67 3.28
N LYS A 119 -12.54 5.72 3.41
CA LYS A 119 -14.01 5.58 3.39
C LYS A 119 -14.52 5.33 1.97
N PRO A 120 -15.72 4.72 1.79
CA PRO A 120 -16.30 4.47 0.46
C PRO A 120 -16.43 5.74 -0.41
N GLU A 121 -16.63 6.91 0.21
CA GLU A 121 -16.74 8.20 -0.47
C GLU A 121 -15.44 8.60 -1.19
N SER A 122 -14.29 8.04 -0.79
CA SER A 122 -13.02 8.21 -1.51
C SER A 122 -13.05 7.53 -2.87
N ARG A 123 -14.00 6.62 -3.10
CA ARG A 123 -14.13 5.77 -4.29
C ARG A 123 -12.89 4.90 -4.53
N ALA A 124 -12.14 4.59 -3.48
CA ALA A 124 -10.98 3.71 -3.57
C ALA A 124 -11.38 2.36 -4.15
N ILE A 125 -10.67 1.90 -5.18
CA ILE A 125 -10.82 0.57 -5.74
C ILE A 125 -10.03 -0.39 -4.85
N CYS A 126 -10.66 -1.46 -4.37
CA CYS A 126 -10.05 -2.38 -3.42
C CYS A 126 -9.83 -3.76 -4.06
N TYR A 127 -8.59 -4.23 -4.04
CA TYR A 127 -8.29 -5.63 -4.33
C TYR A 127 -8.63 -6.50 -3.12
N SER A 128 -9.48 -7.49 -3.31
CA SER A 128 -9.68 -8.54 -2.31
C SER A 128 -8.78 -9.71 -2.63
N TRP A 129 -7.74 -9.91 -1.82
CA TRP A 129 -6.70 -10.91 -2.05
C TRP A 129 -6.65 -11.99 -0.97
N LEU A 130 -7.00 -11.64 0.26
CA LEU A 130 -7.06 -12.61 1.36
C LEU A 130 -8.13 -13.68 1.07
N ASN A 131 -7.87 -14.89 1.55
CA ASN A 131 -8.72 -16.06 1.30
C ASN A 131 -10.00 -16.01 2.14
N SER A 132 -10.87 -15.05 1.87
CA SER A 132 -12.18 -14.88 2.50
C SER A 132 -13.27 -14.92 1.44
N ASP A 133 -14.30 -15.74 1.65
CA ASP A 133 -15.45 -15.81 0.76
C ASP A 133 -16.45 -14.67 1.02
N THR A 134 -16.42 -14.03 2.19
CA THR A 134 -17.37 -12.98 2.59
C THR A 134 -16.80 -11.57 2.42
N LYS A 135 -15.50 -11.37 2.60
CA LYS A 135 -14.88 -10.05 2.58
C LYS A 135 -15.12 -9.24 1.30
N PRO A 136 -15.06 -9.82 0.09
CA PRO A 136 -15.38 -9.09 -1.14
C PRO A 136 -16.81 -8.57 -1.17
N LEU A 137 -17.77 -9.37 -0.67
CA LEU A 137 -19.18 -8.98 -0.59
C LEU A 137 -19.38 -7.85 0.41
N GLU A 138 -18.80 -7.96 1.61
CA GLU A 138 -18.84 -6.91 2.64
C GLU A 138 -18.32 -5.57 2.11
N MET A 139 -17.20 -5.58 1.36
CA MET A 139 -16.65 -4.38 0.75
C MET A 139 -17.59 -3.80 -0.32
N ALA A 140 -18.15 -4.64 -1.18
CA ALA A 140 -19.06 -4.21 -2.22
C ALA A 140 -20.37 -3.64 -1.62
N GLU A 141 -20.93 -4.27 -0.60
CA GLU A 141 -22.08 -3.80 0.14
C GLU A 141 -21.82 -2.47 0.86
N ALA A 142 -20.60 -2.27 1.36
CA ALA A 142 -20.15 -0.99 1.92
C ALA A 142 -19.98 0.11 0.87
N GLY A 143 -20.01 -0.22 -0.44
CA GLY A 143 -19.92 0.74 -1.54
C GLY A 143 -18.55 0.91 -2.19
N TYR A 144 -17.59 0.02 -1.90
CA TYR A 144 -16.30 0.03 -2.60
C TYR A 144 -16.40 -0.67 -3.96
N PRO A 145 -15.78 -0.14 -5.01
CA PRO A 145 -15.44 -0.93 -6.19
C PRO A 145 -14.44 -2.03 -5.81
N VAL A 146 -14.75 -3.29 -6.13
CA VAL A 146 -13.94 -4.44 -5.71
C VAL A 146 -13.39 -5.18 -6.92
N ILE A 147 -12.11 -5.53 -6.85
CA ILE A 147 -11.43 -6.43 -7.78
C ILE A 147 -11.09 -7.72 -7.02
N LEU A 148 -11.54 -8.85 -7.56
CA LEU A 148 -11.22 -10.15 -6.98
C LEU A 148 -9.81 -10.57 -7.40
N ALA A 149 -8.91 -10.70 -6.44
CA ALA A 149 -7.52 -11.10 -6.61
C ALA A 149 -7.14 -12.25 -5.64
N ASN A 150 -8.08 -13.16 -5.36
CA ASN A 150 -7.93 -14.22 -4.37
C ASN A 150 -6.60 -14.98 -4.55
N ALA A 151 -5.74 -14.92 -3.54
CA ALA A 151 -4.39 -15.46 -3.59
C ALA A 151 -4.36 -16.94 -3.90
N ASN A 152 -5.22 -17.76 -3.26
CA ASN A 152 -5.27 -19.22 -3.49
C ASN A 152 -5.68 -19.64 -4.91
N ARG A 153 -6.11 -18.70 -5.75
CA ARG A 153 -6.62 -19.02 -7.09
C ARG A 153 -5.88 -18.31 -8.21
N LEU A 154 -5.33 -17.12 -7.93
CA LEU A 154 -4.81 -16.22 -8.95
C LEU A 154 -3.32 -15.92 -8.80
N TYR A 155 -2.70 -16.22 -7.65
CA TYR A 155 -1.27 -16.03 -7.44
C TYR A 155 -0.49 -17.19 -8.04
N PHE A 156 0.62 -16.87 -8.69
CA PHE A 156 1.50 -17.86 -9.35
C PHE A 156 2.69 -18.30 -8.51
N ASP A 157 2.79 -17.81 -7.27
CA ASP A 157 3.86 -18.15 -6.32
C ASP A 157 3.55 -19.38 -5.46
N PHE A 158 2.39 -20.04 -5.67
CA PHE A 158 2.05 -21.28 -5.01
C PHE A 158 2.72 -22.49 -5.68
N ALA A 159 3.22 -23.41 -4.84
CA ALA A 159 3.73 -24.70 -5.30
C ALA A 159 2.63 -25.51 -5.98
N TYR A 160 2.93 -26.08 -7.16
CA TYR A 160 2.02 -26.97 -7.88
C TYR A 160 1.88 -28.34 -7.23
N CYS A 161 2.84 -28.72 -6.40
CA CYS A 161 2.82 -29.97 -5.63
C CYS A 161 3.54 -29.80 -4.29
N ASN A 162 3.19 -30.66 -3.32
CA ASN A 162 3.83 -30.67 -1.99
C ASN A 162 5.24 -31.26 -2.02
N HIS A 163 6.10 -30.77 -2.91
CA HIS A 163 7.50 -31.13 -2.89
C HIS A 163 8.24 -30.20 -1.93
N HIS A 164 9.12 -30.76 -1.09
CA HIS A 164 9.86 -29.97 -0.09
C HIS A 164 10.79 -28.91 -0.71
N GLU A 165 11.07 -29.00 -2.00
CA GLU A 165 11.86 -28.04 -2.78
C GLU A 165 11.01 -26.92 -3.39
N GLU A 166 9.70 -27.09 -3.48
CA GLU A 166 8.75 -26.09 -3.96
C GLU A 166 8.06 -25.45 -2.76
N LYS A 167 8.60 -24.35 -2.29
CA LYS A 167 7.99 -23.51 -1.26
C LYS A 167 7.23 -22.39 -1.94
N GLY A 168 5.89 -22.53 -2.03
CA GLY A 168 5.02 -21.43 -2.39
C GLY A 168 4.97 -20.38 -1.32
#